data_d760935d7a695980609ecfbaec388ff9
#
_entry.id   d760935d7a695980609ecfbaec388ff9
#
_cell.length_a   1.000
_cell.length_b   1.000
_cell.length_c   1.000
_cell.angle_alpha   90.00
_cell.angle_beta   90.00
_cell.angle_gamma   90.00
#
_symmetry.space_group_name_H-M   'P 1'
#
loop_
_entity.id
_entity.type
_entity.pdbx_description
1 polymer ?
#
loop_
_entity_poly.entity_id
_entity_poly.type
_entity_poly.pdbx_seq_one_letter_code
_entity_poly.pdbx_strand_id
1 'polypeptide(L)'
;MRIHREGTGVLLSSLAILLSVNLISWYFVPLHICNVILTAFSVFLYLLMVNFFRSPKRHFEGDIENLVIAPADGRIVVAEKVYEPDHFKDERIMVSIFMSPMNVHANWYPVEGKVMRVEHQSGCFHKAWLPKASTENERSMVVIETPDGTPVLVRQVAGAMARRIVTYAEVGEECFIDQHMGFIKFGSRVDVYLPLDAEVCVELEQKTVGDETIIAKLK
;
A
#
# COMPACT_ATOMS: atom_id res chain seq x y z
N MET A 1 0.74 8.49 17.00
CA MET A 1 0.43 8.43 15.55
C MET A 1 1.43 9.35 14.83
N ARG A 2 2.11 8.86 13.82
CA ARG A 2 3.00 9.67 12.98
C ARG A 2 2.33 9.92 11.64
N ILE A 3 2.72 10.99 10.97
CA ILE A 3 2.33 11.26 9.58
C ILE A 3 3.45 10.73 8.67
N HIS A 4 3.04 10.02 7.63
CA HIS A 4 3.96 9.51 6.62
C HIS A 4 4.59 10.68 5.84
N ARG A 5 5.86 10.55 5.45
CA ARG A 5 6.62 11.61 4.73
C ARG A 5 5.91 12.08 3.46
N GLU A 6 5.23 11.16 2.75
CA GLU A 6 4.47 11.47 1.54
C GLU A 6 3.21 12.31 1.78
N GLY A 7 2.78 12.42 3.04
CA GLY A 7 1.61 13.21 3.45
C GLY A 7 1.93 14.62 3.89
N THR A 8 3.15 14.91 4.34
CA THR A 8 3.48 16.19 5.00
C THR A 8 3.19 17.38 4.09
N GLY A 9 3.69 17.36 2.85
CA GLY A 9 3.45 18.47 1.90
C GLY A 9 1.97 18.61 1.52
N VAL A 10 1.27 17.48 1.32
CA VAL A 10 -0.16 17.47 0.98
C VAL A 10 -0.99 18.01 2.14
N LEU A 11 -0.71 17.61 3.37
CA LEU A 11 -1.43 18.08 4.56
C LEU A 11 -1.20 19.58 4.81
N LEU A 12 0.03 20.06 4.66
CA LEU A 12 0.33 21.49 4.84
C LEU A 12 -0.36 22.36 3.78
N SER A 13 -0.28 21.96 2.50
CA SER A 13 -0.93 22.71 1.42
C SER A 13 -2.46 22.66 1.52
N SER A 14 -3.05 21.51 1.85
CA SER A 14 -4.50 21.41 2.03
C SER A 14 -4.98 22.20 3.24
N LEU A 15 -4.23 22.20 4.35
CA LEU A 15 -4.55 23.03 5.51
C LEU A 15 -4.58 24.52 5.14
N ALA A 16 -3.55 25.01 4.43
CA ALA A 16 -3.49 26.41 3.97
C ALA A 16 -4.67 26.77 3.05
N ILE A 17 -5.01 25.88 2.11
CA ILE A 17 -6.17 26.10 1.21
C ILE A 17 -7.48 26.13 1.99
N LEU A 18 -7.71 25.15 2.87
CA LEU A 18 -8.94 25.07 3.65
C LEU A 18 -9.09 26.26 4.58
N LEU A 19 -8.01 26.71 5.23
CA LEU A 19 -8.02 27.92 6.05
C LEU A 19 -8.34 29.15 5.23
N SER A 20 -7.71 29.33 4.07
CA SER A 20 -7.97 30.47 3.17
C SER A 20 -9.43 30.52 2.70
N VAL A 21 -9.98 29.37 2.29
CA VAL A 21 -11.38 29.26 1.86
C VAL A 21 -12.33 29.63 3.00
N ASN A 22 -12.07 29.14 4.22
CA ASN A 22 -12.91 29.48 5.38
C ASN A 22 -12.80 30.96 5.74
N LEU A 23 -11.60 31.54 5.76
CA LEU A 23 -11.40 32.98 6.06
C LEU A 23 -12.15 33.87 5.05
N ILE A 24 -12.04 33.55 3.74
CA ILE A 24 -12.76 34.26 2.68
C ILE A 24 -14.27 34.14 2.88
N SER A 25 -14.76 32.93 3.17
CA SER A 25 -16.19 32.70 3.43
C SER A 25 -16.69 33.50 4.61
N TRP A 26 -15.98 33.49 5.74
CA TRP A 26 -16.35 34.26 6.93
C TRP A 26 -16.34 35.78 6.69
N TYR A 27 -15.49 36.26 5.80
CA TYR A 27 -15.42 37.70 5.45
C TYR A 27 -16.54 38.14 4.50
N PHE A 28 -16.85 37.35 3.44
CA PHE A 28 -17.77 37.77 2.39
C PHE A 28 -19.19 37.22 2.51
N VAL A 29 -19.39 36.08 3.22
CA VAL A 29 -20.71 35.43 3.34
C VAL A 29 -21.36 35.82 4.67
N PRO A 30 -22.45 36.65 4.65
CA PRO A 30 -23.08 37.08 5.90
C PRO A 30 -23.91 35.99 6.59
N LEU A 31 -24.20 34.88 5.91
CA LEU A 31 -25.01 33.78 6.42
C LEU A 31 -24.19 32.86 7.29
N HIS A 32 -24.18 33.07 8.60
CA HIS A 32 -23.37 32.34 9.57
C HIS A 32 -23.53 30.80 9.50
N ILE A 33 -24.75 30.31 9.23
CA ILE A 33 -25.01 28.87 9.13
C ILE A 33 -24.20 28.22 7.99
N CYS A 34 -24.05 28.89 6.83
CA CYS A 34 -23.24 28.40 5.72
C CYS A 34 -21.76 28.32 6.11
N ASN A 35 -21.26 29.32 6.84
CA ASN A 35 -19.87 29.36 7.30
C ASN A 35 -19.58 28.23 8.30
N VAL A 36 -20.51 27.95 9.21
CA VAL A 36 -20.38 26.84 10.16
C VAL A 36 -20.37 25.49 9.44
N ILE A 37 -21.28 25.28 8.48
CA ILE A 37 -21.33 24.04 7.67
C ILE A 37 -20.04 23.86 6.88
N LEU A 38 -19.56 24.92 6.21
CA LEU A 38 -18.31 24.88 5.43
C LEU A 38 -17.11 24.56 6.33
N THR A 39 -17.04 25.18 7.50
CA THR A 39 -15.94 24.91 8.46
C THR A 39 -15.99 23.48 8.97
N ALA A 40 -17.15 22.97 9.35
CA ALA A 40 -17.33 21.59 9.79
C ALA A 40 -16.92 20.59 8.69
N PHE A 41 -17.33 20.84 7.44
CA PHE A 41 -16.96 20.03 6.28
C PHE A 41 -15.45 20.07 6.00
N SER A 42 -14.82 21.25 6.11
CA SER A 42 -13.38 21.43 5.95
C SER A 42 -12.59 20.64 6.99
N VAL A 43 -13.01 20.71 8.26
CA VAL A 43 -12.40 19.93 9.35
C VAL A 43 -12.55 18.43 9.08
N PHE A 44 -13.73 17.98 8.69
CA PHE A 44 -13.98 16.56 8.37
C PHE A 44 -13.06 16.08 7.24
N LEU A 45 -12.96 16.83 6.14
CA LEU A 45 -12.06 16.50 5.03
C LEU A 45 -10.59 16.45 5.47
N TYR A 46 -10.17 17.42 6.26
CA TYR A 46 -8.80 17.45 6.76
C TYR A 46 -8.48 16.25 7.65
N LEU A 47 -9.40 15.85 8.53
CA LEU A 47 -9.25 14.66 9.37
C LEU A 47 -9.20 13.37 8.55
N LEU A 48 -9.97 13.25 7.45
CA LEU A 48 -9.86 12.14 6.52
C LEU A 48 -8.47 12.07 5.88
N MET A 49 -7.91 13.21 5.47
CA MET A 49 -6.55 13.28 4.90
C MET A 49 -5.48 12.90 5.93
N VAL A 50 -5.60 13.39 7.17
CA VAL A 50 -4.72 13.01 8.28
C VAL A 50 -4.78 11.50 8.54
N ASN A 51 -6.00 10.93 8.56
CA ASN A 51 -6.19 9.49 8.72
C ASN A 51 -5.55 8.70 7.59
N PHE A 52 -5.68 9.17 6.34
CA PHE A 52 -5.11 8.53 5.16
C PHE A 52 -3.57 8.47 5.22
N PHE A 53 -2.92 9.57 5.60
CA PHE A 53 -1.46 9.67 5.68
C PHE A 53 -0.89 9.23 7.03
N ARG A 54 -1.67 8.56 7.88
CA ARG A 54 -1.14 8.02 9.13
C ARG A 54 -0.12 6.92 8.87
N SER A 55 0.92 6.91 9.68
CA SER A 55 1.96 5.87 9.65
C SER A 55 2.20 5.39 11.09
N PRO A 56 1.51 4.34 11.53
CA PRO A 56 1.77 3.73 12.81
C PRO A 56 3.18 3.12 12.81
N LYS A 57 3.83 3.15 13.95
CA LYS A 57 5.00 2.31 14.16
C LYS A 57 4.51 0.91 14.41
N ARG A 58 5.04 -0.03 13.67
CA ARG A 58 4.80 -1.44 13.81
C ARG A 58 6.11 -2.16 13.93
N HIS A 59 6.05 -3.33 14.47
CA HIS A 59 7.18 -4.24 14.59
C HIS A 59 6.62 -5.65 14.68
N PHE A 60 7.18 -6.54 13.88
CA PHE A 60 6.82 -7.94 13.95
C PHE A 60 7.51 -8.58 15.17
N GLU A 61 6.72 -9.12 16.10
CA GLU A 61 7.22 -9.83 17.28
C GLU A 61 7.24 -11.32 17.01
N GLY A 62 8.40 -11.88 16.76
CA GLY A 62 8.57 -13.31 16.54
C GLY A 62 9.78 -13.67 15.72
N ASP A 63 9.98 -14.97 15.52
CA ASP A 63 10.97 -15.48 14.57
C ASP A 63 10.44 -15.24 13.14
N ILE A 64 11.27 -14.62 12.32
CA ILE A 64 10.93 -14.24 10.95
C ILE A 64 11.42 -15.25 9.91
N GLU A 65 12.13 -16.28 10.34
CA GLU A 65 12.70 -17.28 9.44
C GLU A 65 11.60 -17.95 8.60
N ASN A 66 11.76 -17.90 7.30
CA ASN A 66 10.82 -18.45 6.30
C ASN A 66 9.41 -17.84 6.34
N LEU A 67 9.17 -16.76 7.06
CA LEU A 67 7.87 -16.12 7.10
C LEU A 67 7.72 -15.06 6.01
N VAL A 68 6.51 -14.97 5.48
CA VAL A 68 6.07 -13.88 4.60
C VAL A 68 5.02 -13.07 5.34
N ILE A 69 5.36 -11.82 5.65
CA ILE A 69 4.50 -10.91 6.40
C ILE A 69 3.67 -10.05 5.44
N ALA A 70 2.47 -9.68 5.82
CA ALA A 70 1.60 -8.83 5.01
C ALA A 70 2.28 -7.50 4.68
N PRO A 71 2.48 -7.15 3.41
CA PRO A 71 3.08 -5.87 3.02
C PRO A 71 2.13 -4.68 3.19
N ALA A 72 0.87 -4.89 3.56
CA ALA A 72 -0.13 -3.84 3.63
C ALA A 72 -1.28 -4.16 4.58
N ASP A 73 -1.94 -3.09 5.06
CA ASP A 73 -3.27 -3.18 5.65
C ASP A 73 -4.31 -3.43 4.57
N GLY A 74 -5.21 -4.35 4.80
CA GLY A 74 -6.28 -4.55 3.85
C GLY A 74 -7.12 -5.78 4.07
N ARG A 75 -7.54 -6.36 2.96
CA ARG A 75 -8.31 -7.58 2.92
C ARG A 75 -7.79 -8.47 1.79
N ILE A 76 -7.64 -9.77 2.06
CA ILE A 76 -7.24 -10.75 1.06
C ILE A 76 -8.35 -10.86 0.00
N VAL A 77 -8.00 -10.61 -1.25
CA VAL A 77 -8.94 -10.72 -2.40
C VAL A 77 -8.55 -11.82 -3.38
N VAL A 78 -7.31 -12.30 -3.33
CA VAL A 78 -6.82 -13.44 -4.10
C VAL A 78 -5.84 -14.23 -3.24
N ALA A 79 -5.91 -15.56 -3.28
CA ALA A 79 -4.95 -16.49 -2.69
C ALA A 79 -4.98 -17.79 -3.52
N GLU A 80 -4.36 -17.77 -4.69
CA GLU A 80 -4.42 -18.87 -5.67
C GLU A 80 -3.19 -18.93 -6.58
N LYS A 81 -3.07 -20.01 -7.33
CA LYS A 81 -2.04 -20.16 -8.35
C LYS A 81 -2.38 -19.33 -9.58
N VAL A 82 -1.41 -18.54 -10.05
CA VAL A 82 -1.53 -17.72 -11.25
C VAL A 82 -0.25 -17.78 -12.07
N TYR A 83 -0.34 -17.56 -13.38
CA TYR A 83 0.83 -17.35 -14.22
C TYR A 83 1.34 -15.91 -14.05
N GLU A 84 2.61 -15.74 -13.68
CA GLU A 84 3.26 -14.42 -13.57
C GLU A 84 4.03 -14.13 -14.88
N PRO A 85 3.56 -13.14 -15.69
CA PRO A 85 4.09 -12.96 -17.05
C PRO A 85 5.32 -12.05 -17.16
N ASP A 86 5.56 -11.17 -16.17
CA ASP A 86 6.49 -10.05 -16.34
C ASP A 86 7.94 -10.41 -15.94
N HIS A 87 8.11 -11.16 -14.86
CA HIS A 87 9.42 -11.50 -14.30
C HIS A 87 9.71 -13.00 -14.34
N PHE A 88 8.90 -13.81 -13.66
CA PHE A 88 9.15 -15.26 -13.54
C PHE A 88 8.79 -16.02 -14.81
N LYS A 89 7.74 -15.62 -15.50
CA LYS A 89 7.18 -16.30 -16.68
C LYS A 89 6.83 -17.76 -16.39
N ASP A 90 6.32 -17.99 -15.19
CA ASP A 90 5.91 -19.28 -14.68
C ASP A 90 4.69 -19.17 -13.73
N GLU A 91 4.23 -20.30 -13.22
CA GLU A 91 3.17 -20.36 -12.22
C GLU A 91 3.72 -20.00 -10.83
N ARG A 92 2.99 -19.14 -10.13
CA ARG A 92 3.26 -18.71 -8.77
C ARG A 92 1.99 -18.73 -7.91
N ILE A 93 2.15 -18.82 -6.60
CA ILE A 93 1.05 -18.52 -5.69
C ILE A 93 0.98 -17.00 -5.55
N MET A 94 -0.17 -16.41 -5.85
CA MET A 94 -0.41 -14.98 -5.65
C MET A 94 -1.32 -14.76 -4.45
N VAL A 95 -0.85 -13.95 -3.50
CA VAL A 95 -1.66 -13.42 -2.41
C VAL A 95 -1.84 -11.93 -2.65
N SER A 96 -3.09 -11.49 -2.83
CA SER A 96 -3.43 -10.08 -3.11
C SER A 96 -4.17 -9.45 -1.95
N ILE A 97 -3.71 -8.27 -1.53
CA ILE A 97 -4.27 -7.48 -0.43
C ILE A 97 -4.87 -6.19 -0.99
N PHE A 98 -6.19 -6.07 -0.96
CA PHE A 98 -6.90 -4.85 -1.34
C PHE A 98 -6.91 -3.85 -0.18
N MET A 99 -6.49 -2.63 -0.45
CA MET A 99 -6.41 -1.52 0.50
C MET A 99 -7.54 -0.52 0.26
N SER A 100 -8.49 -0.44 1.18
CA SER A 100 -9.53 0.60 1.14
C SER A 100 -8.95 1.97 1.53
N PRO A 101 -9.56 3.10 1.14
CA PRO A 101 -9.08 4.43 1.53
C PRO A 101 -8.95 4.67 3.04
N MET A 102 -9.60 3.84 3.87
CA MET A 102 -9.54 3.93 5.34
C MET A 102 -8.38 3.15 5.95
N ASN A 103 -7.70 2.30 5.18
CA ASN A 103 -6.53 1.55 5.63
C ASN A 103 -5.27 2.44 5.71
N VAL A 104 -4.21 1.94 6.34
CA VAL A 104 -2.86 2.52 6.23
C VAL A 104 -2.34 2.21 4.83
N HIS A 105 -1.78 3.22 4.15
CA HIS A 105 -1.32 3.10 2.77
C HIS A 105 0.21 3.00 2.62
N ALA A 106 0.95 2.95 3.73
CA ALA A 106 2.33 2.52 3.72
C ALA A 106 2.40 1.03 3.35
N ASN A 107 3.44 0.66 2.61
CA ASN A 107 3.73 -0.72 2.28
C ASN A 107 5.07 -1.11 2.89
N TRP A 108 5.14 -2.31 3.46
CA TRP A 108 6.32 -2.88 4.09
C TRP A 108 6.93 -3.98 3.23
N TYR A 109 8.19 -4.29 3.47
CA TYR A 109 8.79 -5.47 2.89
C TYR A 109 8.18 -6.73 3.51
N PRO A 110 7.71 -7.70 2.71
CA PRO A 110 7.08 -8.91 3.25
C PRO A 110 8.08 -9.96 3.72
N VAL A 111 9.33 -9.87 3.28
CA VAL A 111 10.44 -10.78 3.62
C VAL A 111 11.71 -9.96 3.77
N GLU A 112 12.67 -10.51 4.50
CA GLU A 112 14.05 -10.03 4.48
C GLU A 112 14.80 -10.58 3.28
N GLY A 113 15.81 -9.85 2.83
CA GLY A 113 16.66 -10.28 1.74
C GLY A 113 17.28 -9.14 0.96
N LYS A 114 17.67 -9.41 -0.29
CA LYS A 114 18.27 -8.44 -1.19
C LYS A 114 17.32 -8.08 -2.32
N VAL A 115 17.20 -6.80 -2.59
CA VAL A 115 16.40 -6.29 -3.72
C VAL A 115 17.14 -6.56 -5.02
N MET A 116 16.60 -7.45 -5.84
CA MET A 116 17.21 -7.88 -7.11
C MET A 116 16.73 -7.04 -8.30
N ARG A 117 15.49 -6.57 -8.27
CA ARG A 117 14.89 -5.80 -9.36
C ARG A 117 13.85 -4.85 -8.84
N VAL A 118 13.82 -3.64 -9.40
CA VAL A 118 12.76 -2.65 -9.21
C VAL A 118 12.35 -2.17 -10.58
N GLU A 119 11.04 -2.18 -10.86
CA GLU A 119 10.51 -1.73 -12.15
C GLU A 119 9.19 -1.00 -11.94
N HIS A 120 9.02 0.11 -12.63
CA HIS A 120 7.77 0.84 -12.66
C HIS A 120 7.17 0.79 -14.06
N GLN A 121 5.90 0.41 -14.14
CA GLN A 121 5.18 0.32 -15.40
C GLN A 121 3.97 1.24 -15.37
N SER A 122 3.92 2.17 -16.30
CA SER A 122 2.75 3.03 -16.53
C SER A 122 1.59 2.19 -17.07
N GLY A 123 0.38 2.53 -16.68
CA GLY A 123 -0.81 1.78 -17.08
C GLY A 123 -2.11 2.54 -16.87
N CYS A 124 -3.21 1.80 -16.89
CA CYS A 124 -4.55 2.31 -16.63
C CYS A 124 -4.81 2.49 -15.12
N PHE A 125 -6.01 2.96 -14.79
CA PHE A 125 -6.46 3.15 -13.41
C PHE A 125 -7.83 2.48 -13.21
N HIS A 126 -7.88 1.16 -13.42
CA HIS A 126 -9.06 0.36 -13.11
C HIS A 126 -9.22 0.19 -11.61
N LYS A 127 -10.43 -0.20 -11.18
CA LYS A 127 -10.69 -0.51 -9.77
C LYS A 127 -9.77 -1.63 -9.29
N ALA A 128 -9.01 -1.40 -8.22
CA ALA A 128 -7.93 -2.27 -7.79
C ALA A 128 -8.37 -3.70 -7.40
N TRP A 129 -9.63 -3.90 -7.05
CA TRP A 129 -10.16 -5.24 -6.73
C TRP A 129 -10.50 -6.11 -7.96
N LEU A 130 -10.41 -5.55 -9.19
CA LEU A 130 -10.63 -6.32 -10.41
C LEU A 130 -9.39 -7.16 -10.74
N PRO A 131 -9.53 -8.43 -11.20
CA PRO A 131 -8.40 -9.27 -11.56
C PRO A 131 -7.45 -8.62 -12.57
N LYS A 132 -7.98 -7.96 -13.60
CA LYS A 132 -7.21 -7.28 -14.63
C LYS A 132 -6.36 -6.08 -14.13
N ALA A 133 -6.64 -5.56 -12.95
CA ALA A 133 -5.86 -4.46 -12.38
C ALA A 133 -4.38 -4.83 -12.19
N SER A 134 -4.06 -6.09 -11.88
CA SER A 134 -2.68 -6.56 -11.72
C SER A 134 -1.82 -6.43 -12.99
N THR A 135 -2.46 -6.46 -14.15
CA THR A 135 -1.76 -6.48 -15.46
C THR A 135 -1.93 -5.19 -16.26
N GLU A 136 -3.04 -4.48 -16.09
CA GLU A 136 -3.38 -3.29 -16.89
C GLU A 136 -3.11 -1.96 -16.18
N ASN A 137 -3.17 -1.92 -14.83
CA ASN A 137 -2.97 -0.69 -14.08
C ASN A 137 -1.50 -0.28 -13.98
N GLU A 138 -1.28 1.02 -13.71
CA GLU A 138 0.01 1.53 -13.25
C GLU A 138 0.45 0.70 -12.05
N ARG A 139 1.68 0.20 -12.09
CA ARG A 139 2.23 -0.72 -11.10
C ARG A 139 3.72 -0.55 -10.89
N SER A 140 4.17 -0.87 -9.71
CA SER A 140 5.58 -1.02 -9.38
C SER A 140 5.83 -2.45 -8.94
N MET A 141 6.94 -3.02 -9.37
CA MET A 141 7.36 -4.38 -9.08
C MET A 141 8.70 -4.33 -8.37
N VAL A 142 8.80 -5.07 -7.26
CA VAL A 142 10.02 -5.28 -6.49
C VAL A 142 10.25 -6.77 -6.36
N VAL A 143 11.41 -7.26 -6.79
CA VAL A 143 11.83 -8.65 -6.60
C VAL A 143 12.87 -8.69 -5.50
N ILE A 144 12.64 -9.53 -4.52
CA ILE A 144 13.49 -9.73 -3.36
C ILE A 144 13.97 -11.18 -3.37
N GLU A 145 15.25 -11.38 -3.20
CA GLU A 145 15.85 -12.71 -2.97
C GLU A 145 16.12 -12.85 -1.47
N THR A 146 15.49 -13.84 -0.85
CA THR A 146 15.68 -14.15 0.57
C THR A 146 17.11 -14.68 0.81
N PRO A 147 17.60 -14.74 2.05
CA PRO A 147 18.93 -15.30 2.35
C PRO A 147 19.13 -16.74 1.83
N ASP A 148 18.05 -17.53 1.73
CA ASP A 148 18.08 -18.89 1.18
C ASP A 148 18.00 -18.94 -0.35
N GLY A 149 18.01 -17.80 -1.03
CA GLY A 149 17.94 -17.70 -2.49
C GLY A 149 16.53 -17.84 -3.08
N THR A 150 15.48 -17.81 -2.24
CA THR A 150 14.09 -17.90 -2.72
C THR A 150 13.62 -16.54 -3.22
N PRO A 151 13.19 -16.39 -4.50
CA PRO A 151 12.73 -15.12 -5.02
C PRO A 151 11.25 -14.89 -4.68
N VAL A 152 10.96 -13.73 -4.10
CA VAL A 152 9.62 -13.21 -3.82
C VAL A 152 9.41 -11.93 -4.61
N LEU A 153 8.29 -11.84 -5.34
CA LEU A 153 7.94 -10.63 -6.08
C LEU A 153 6.78 -9.92 -5.39
N VAL A 154 6.94 -8.64 -5.16
CA VAL A 154 5.90 -7.74 -4.61
C VAL A 154 5.51 -6.75 -5.69
N ARG A 155 4.22 -6.66 -5.97
CA ARG A 155 3.67 -5.73 -6.95
C ARG A 155 2.72 -4.77 -6.27
N GLN A 156 3.07 -3.48 -6.29
CA GLN A 156 2.17 -2.40 -5.91
C GLN A 156 1.30 -2.05 -7.12
N VAL A 157 -0.01 -2.05 -6.97
CA VAL A 157 -0.97 -1.81 -8.06
C VAL A 157 -1.83 -0.60 -7.72
N ALA A 158 -1.83 0.41 -8.61
CA ALA A 158 -2.69 1.57 -8.49
C ALA A 158 -4.16 1.20 -8.69
N GLY A 159 -5.07 1.93 -8.05
CA GLY A 159 -6.51 1.79 -8.23
C GLY A 159 -7.14 2.97 -8.96
N ALA A 160 -8.45 3.00 -9.06
CA ALA A 160 -9.20 4.03 -9.79
C ALA A 160 -8.97 5.47 -9.25
N MET A 161 -8.67 5.61 -7.98
CA MET A 161 -8.34 6.90 -7.34
C MET A 161 -6.84 7.07 -7.12
N ALA A 162 -6.06 6.00 -7.14
CA ALA A 162 -4.63 6.00 -6.96
C ALA A 162 -3.95 6.44 -8.26
N ARG A 163 -3.29 7.59 -8.23
CA ARG A 163 -2.55 8.12 -9.39
C ARG A 163 -1.04 8.16 -9.17
N ARG A 164 -0.55 7.60 -8.06
CA ARG A 164 0.88 7.63 -7.77
C ARG A 164 1.29 6.52 -6.82
N ILE A 165 2.17 5.69 -7.30
CA ILE A 165 2.92 4.72 -6.51
C ILE A 165 4.29 5.33 -6.21
N VAL A 166 4.70 5.25 -4.96
CA VAL A 166 6.04 5.60 -4.51
C VAL A 166 6.70 4.33 -4.01
N THR A 167 7.79 3.94 -4.64
CA THR A 167 8.61 2.79 -4.26
C THR A 167 9.93 3.31 -3.71
N TYR A 168 10.35 2.79 -2.55
CA TYR A 168 11.60 3.18 -1.88
C TYR A 168 12.70 2.15 -2.09
N ALA A 169 12.35 0.96 -2.56
CA ALA A 169 13.31 -0.10 -2.84
C ALA A 169 14.30 0.33 -3.93
N GLU A 170 15.58 0.08 -3.70
CA GLU A 170 16.65 0.28 -4.67
C GLU A 170 17.36 -1.05 -4.95
N VAL A 171 17.72 -1.28 -6.22
CA VAL A 171 18.37 -2.52 -6.64
C VAL A 171 19.73 -2.67 -5.94
N GLY A 172 19.95 -3.83 -5.34
CA GLY A 172 21.19 -4.17 -4.64
C GLY A 172 21.18 -3.89 -3.14
N GLU A 173 20.16 -3.17 -2.62
CA GLU A 173 20.01 -2.94 -1.19
C GLU A 173 19.51 -4.19 -0.44
N GLU A 174 19.92 -4.32 0.81
CA GLU A 174 19.31 -5.25 1.76
C GLU A 174 18.02 -4.65 2.29
N CYS A 175 16.97 -5.45 2.37
CA CYS A 175 15.68 -5.07 2.91
C CYS A 175 15.31 -5.93 4.10
N PHE A 176 14.61 -5.33 5.05
CA PHE A 176 14.20 -5.95 6.30
C PHE A 176 12.70 -5.74 6.53
N ILE A 177 12.06 -6.69 7.20
CA ILE A 177 10.75 -6.52 7.79
C ILE A 177 10.81 -5.26 8.69
N ASP A 178 9.71 -4.61 9.00
CA ASP A 178 9.60 -3.31 9.68
C ASP A 178 10.01 -2.09 8.81
N GLN A 179 10.60 -2.28 7.63
CA GLN A 179 10.95 -1.19 6.74
C GLN A 179 9.86 -0.94 5.69
N HIS A 180 9.63 0.33 5.40
CA HIS A 180 8.71 0.71 4.32
C HIS A 180 9.33 0.45 2.95
N MET A 181 8.69 -0.42 2.18
CA MET A 181 8.99 -0.64 0.76
C MET A 181 8.44 0.49 -0.12
N GLY A 182 7.33 1.10 0.28
CA GLY A 182 6.70 2.14 -0.52
C GLY A 182 5.44 2.75 0.09
N PHE A 183 4.74 3.53 -0.73
CA PHE A 183 3.46 4.16 -0.39
C PHE A 183 2.58 4.30 -1.63
N ILE A 184 1.31 3.90 -1.56
CA ILE A 184 0.36 4.05 -2.67
C ILE A 184 -0.70 5.07 -2.29
N LYS A 185 -0.90 6.12 -3.12
CA LYS A 185 -1.84 7.20 -2.83
C LYS A 185 -3.24 6.86 -3.37
N PHE A 186 -4.23 6.69 -2.47
CA PHE A 186 -5.68 6.52 -2.71
C PHE A 186 -6.17 5.23 -3.38
N GLY A 187 -6.48 4.19 -2.56
CA GLY A 187 -7.15 2.96 -2.97
C GLY A 187 -6.32 2.09 -3.92
N SER A 188 -5.83 0.98 -3.44
CA SER A 188 -4.78 0.23 -4.11
C SER A 188 -4.84 -1.26 -3.78
N ARG A 189 -3.93 -2.01 -4.37
CA ARG A 189 -3.71 -3.42 -4.07
C ARG A 189 -2.21 -3.70 -4.03
N VAL A 190 -1.82 -4.62 -3.17
CA VAL A 190 -0.47 -5.19 -3.18
C VAL A 190 -0.59 -6.68 -3.43
N ASP A 191 0.10 -7.17 -4.46
CA ASP A 191 0.18 -8.57 -4.81
C ASP A 191 1.56 -9.12 -4.40
N VAL A 192 1.58 -10.27 -3.73
CA VAL A 192 2.79 -11.00 -3.38
C VAL A 192 2.78 -12.32 -4.14
N TYR A 193 3.84 -12.58 -4.92
CA TYR A 193 4.01 -13.79 -5.69
C TYR A 193 5.08 -14.66 -5.05
N LEU A 194 4.70 -15.88 -4.73
CA LEU A 194 5.48 -16.84 -3.97
C LEU A 194 5.74 -18.10 -4.79
N PRO A 195 6.77 -18.91 -4.46
CA PRO A 195 6.96 -20.21 -5.08
C PRO A 195 5.77 -21.14 -4.82
N LEU A 196 5.59 -22.16 -5.68
CA LEU A 196 4.42 -23.05 -5.61
C LEU A 196 4.37 -23.96 -4.38
N ASP A 197 5.48 -24.15 -3.70
CA ASP A 197 5.60 -24.95 -2.48
C ASP A 197 5.40 -24.12 -1.21
N ALA A 198 5.20 -22.82 -1.31
CA ALA A 198 4.88 -21.97 -0.16
C ALA A 198 3.53 -22.36 0.45
N GLU A 199 3.45 -22.34 1.78
CA GLU A 199 2.23 -22.60 2.53
C GLU A 199 1.49 -21.27 2.78
N VAL A 200 0.30 -21.12 2.18
CA VAL A 200 -0.55 -19.93 2.42
C VAL A 200 -1.22 -20.03 3.78
N CYS A 201 -1.10 -19.01 4.61
CA CYS A 201 -1.59 -18.93 5.99
C CYS A 201 -2.84 -18.05 6.15
N VAL A 202 -3.43 -17.58 5.06
CA VAL A 202 -4.59 -16.67 5.08
C VAL A 202 -5.72 -17.17 4.20
N GLU A 203 -6.94 -16.73 4.51
CA GLU A 203 -8.16 -17.05 3.76
C GLU A 203 -8.64 -15.81 2.98
N LEU A 204 -9.48 -16.04 1.95
CA LEU A 204 -10.18 -14.95 1.25
C LEU A 204 -11.02 -14.14 2.24
N GLU A 205 -11.10 -12.83 2.02
CA GLU A 205 -11.80 -11.86 2.86
C GLU A 205 -11.19 -11.64 4.25
N GLN A 206 -10.13 -12.36 4.63
CA GLN A 206 -9.41 -12.12 5.88
C GLN A 206 -8.81 -10.72 5.88
N LYS A 207 -8.91 -10.03 7.01
CA LYS A 207 -8.23 -8.74 7.22
C LYS A 207 -6.77 -8.96 7.53
N THR A 208 -5.92 -8.11 6.95
CA THR A 208 -4.49 -8.06 7.21
C THR A 208 -4.10 -6.75 7.88
N VAL A 209 -3.12 -6.81 8.74
CA VAL A 209 -2.38 -5.68 9.30
C VAL A 209 -0.97 -5.79 8.73
N GLY A 210 -0.56 -4.80 7.95
CA GLY A 210 0.77 -4.75 7.34
C GLY A 210 1.83 -4.78 8.43
N ASP A 211 2.94 -5.47 8.18
CA ASP A 211 4.04 -5.64 9.12
C ASP A 211 3.73 -6.48 10.39
N GLU A 212 2.55 -7.11 10.45
CA GLU A 212 2.13 -7.91 11.61
C GLU A 212 1.52 -9.27 11.23
N THR A 213 0.73 -9.31 10.16
CA THR A 213 0.00 -10.55 9.78
C THR A 213 0.88 -11.47 8.95
N ILE A 214 1.05 -12.72 9.36
CA ILE A 214 1.70 -13.76 8.55
C ILE A 214 0.74 -14.15 7.42
N ILE A 215 1.18 -14.05 6.15
CA ILE A 215 0.37 -14.42 4.99
C ILE A 215 0.80 -15.75 4.36
N ALA A 216 2.05 -16.15 4.54
CA ALA A 216 2.55 -17.43 4.05
C ALA A 216 3.84 -17.85 4.78
N LYS A 217 4.26 -19.11 4.54
CA LYS A 217 5.57 -19.65 4.93
C LYS A 217 6.29 -20.18 3.69
N LEU A 218 7.54 -19.82 3.54
CA LEU A 218 8.46 -20.39 2.55
C LEU A 218 8.98 -21.76 3.05
N LYS A 219 9.42 -22.61 2.13
CA LYS A 219 10.02 -23.91 2.47
C LYS A 219 11.46 -23.94 2.07
#